data_3122cc918626c4dadd2f4ec211f1e073
#
_entry.id   3122cc918626c4dadd2f4ec211f1e073
#
_cell.length_a   1.000
_cell.length_b   1.000
_cell.length_c   1.000
_cell.angle_alpha   90.00
_cell.angle_beta   90.00
_cell.angle_gamma   90.00
#
_symmetry.space_group_name_H-M   'P 1'
#
loop_
_entity.id
_entity.type
_entity.pdbx_description
1 polymer ?
#
loop_
_entity_poly.entity_id
_entity_poly.type
_entity_poly.pdbx_seq_one_letter_code
_entity_poly.pdbx_strand_id
1 'polypeptide(L)' 'MKKYICETCGYVYDPEVGDPESGIAAGTAFEDIPEDWVCPICGVGKDDFSPEE' A
#
# COMPACT_ATOMS: atom_id res chain seq x y z
N MET A 1 6.52 -10.96 -3.02
CA MET A 1 5.28 -10.42 -2.45
C MET A 1 4.55 -9.63 -3.52
N LYS A 2 3.24 -9.67 -3.49
CA LYS A 2 2.44 -9.00 -4.52
C LYS A 2 2.41 -7.49 -4.32
N LYS A 3 2.44 -6.76 -5.42
CA LYS A 3 2.16 -5.34 -5.38
C LYS A 3 0.65 -5.13 -5.32
N TYR A 4 0.25 -4.01 -4.77
CA TYR A 4 -1.17 -3.65 -4.66
C TYR A 4 -1.37 -2.28 -5.29
N ILE A 5 -2.49 -2.11 -5.97
CA ILE A 5 -2.80 -0.88 -6.68
C ILE A 5 -3.99 -0.21 -6.03
N CYS A 6 -3.87 1.09 -5.76
CA CYS A 6 -4.99 1.90 -5.30
C CYS A 6 -5.94 2.10 -6.47
N GLU A 7 -7.19 1.66 -6.30
CA GLU A 7 -8.15 1.72 -7.39
C GLU A 7 -8.70 3.13 -7.61
N THR A 8 -8.45 4.03 -6.69
CA THR A 8 -8.91 5.40 -6.82
C THR A 8 -7.94 6.28 -7.58
N CYS A 9 -6.65 6.19 -7.29
CA CYS A 9 -5.67 7.09 -7.91
C CYS A 9 -4.57 6.38 -8.68
N GLY A 10 -4.47 5.06 -8.57
CA GLY A 10 -3.46 4.30 -9.30
C GLY A 10 -2.11 4.17 -8.61
N TYR A 11 -2.01 4.64 -7.37
CA TYR A 11 -0.78 4.45 -6.60
C TYR A 11 -0.49 2.95 -6.43
N VAL A 12 0.77 2.57 -6.61
CA VAL A 12 1.18 1.17 -6.47
C VAL A 12 2.00 1.02 -5.20
N TYR A 13 1.52 0.17 -4.28
CA TYR A 13 2.31 -0.19 -3.12
C TYR A 13 3.22 -1.36 -3.50
N ASP A 14 4.52 -1.12 -3.47
CA ASP A 14 5.50 -2.15 -3.77
C ASP A 14 6.10 -2.62 -2.45
N PRO A 15 5.84 -3.88 -2.04
CA PRO A 15 6.34 -4.35 -0.74
C PRO A 15 7.85 -4.26 -0.61
N GLU A 16 8.59 -4.34 -1.72
CA GLU A 16 10.04 -4.26 -1.64
C GLU A 16 10.54 -2.85 -1.37
N VAL A 17 9.71 -1.86 -1.61
CA VAL A 17 10.04 -0.46 -1.35
C VAL A 17 9.43 0.02 -0.04
N GLY A 18 8.21 -0.46 0.26
CA GLY A 18 7.47 -0.01 1.42
C GLY A 18 6.93 1.39 1.24
N ASP A 19 6.64 2.03 2.35
CA ASP A 19 6.19 3.42 2.37
C ASP A 19 6.85 4.10 3.58
N PRO A 20 8.15 4.38 3.48
CA PRO A 20 8.89 4.87 4.66
C PRO A 20 8.35 6.17 5.23
N GLU A 21 7.75 7.01 4.39
CA GLU A 21 7.21 8.29 4.86
C GLU A 21 6.02 8.08 5.78
N SER A 22 5.34 6.95 5.66
CA SER A 22 4.24 6.60 6.54
C SER A 22 4.66 5.59 7.61
N GLY A 23 5.95 5.30 7.69
CA GLY A 23 6.45 4.36 8.69
C GLY A 23 6.40 2.90 8.28
N ILE A 24 6.21 2.61 7.00
CA ILE A 24 6.13 1.24 6.51
C ILE A 24 7.49 0.86 5.91
N ALA A 25 8.20 0.00 6.59
CA ALA A 25 9.55 -0.38 6.17
C ALA A 25 9.51 -1.20 4.89
N ALA A 26 10.59 -1.10 4.10
CA ALA A 26 10.76 -1.96 2.94
C ALA A 26 10.73 -3.42 3.39
N GLY A 27 10.10 -4.27 2.59
CA GLY A 27 9.96 -5.68 2.92
C GLY A 27 8.67 -6.01 3.66
N THR A 28 7.78 -5.03 3.86
CA THR A 28 6.51 -5.26 4.54
C THR A 28 5.46 -5.67 3.52
N ALA A 29 4.87 -6.85 3.71
CA ALA A 29 3.76 -7.28 2.86
C ALA A 29 2.55 -6.38 3.10
N PHE A 30 1.72 -6.24 2.06
CA PHE A 30 0.55 -5.36 2.16
C PHE A 30 -0.34 -5.76 3.33
N GLU A 31 -0.54 -7.06 3.53
CA GLU A 31 -1.42 -7.53 4.59
C GLU A 31 -0.85 -7.29 5.98
N ASP A 32 0.45 -7.00 6.07
CA ASP A 32 1.09 -6.69 7.36
C ASP A 32 1.06 -5.22 7.69
N ILE A 33 0.57 -4.37 6.79
CA ILE A 33 0.45 -2.94 7.05
C ILE A 33 -0.70 -2.71 8.03
N PRO A 34 -0.56 -1.79 8.99
CA PRO A 34 -1.64 -1.51 9.94
C PRO A 34 -2.94 -1.14 9.22
N GLU A 35 -4.06 -1.47 9.84
CA GLU A 35 -5.35 -1.26 9.21
C GLU A 35 -5.68 0.22 9.01
N ASP A 36 -5.05 1.10 9.78
CA ASP A 36 -5.33 2.52 9.67
C ASP A 36 -4.42 3.23 8.66
N TRP A 37 -3.56 2.48 7.97
CA TRP A 37 -2.75 3.05 6.89
C TRP A 37 -3.64 3.45 5.73
N VAL A 38 -3.32 4.56 5.10
CA VAL A 38 -4.08 5.06 3.95
C VAL A 38 -3.14 5.35 2.81
N CYS A 39 -3.71 5.41 1.60
CA CYS A 39 -2.94 5.73 0.40
C CYS A 39 -2.27 7.09 0.58
N PRO A 40 -0.94 7.18 0.36
CA PRO A 40 -0.25 8.45 0.55
C PRO A 40 -0.58 9.49 -0.50
N ILE A 41 -1.26 9.10 -1.57
CA ILE A 41 -1.61 10.03 -2.65
C ILE A 41 -3.02 10.57 -2.49
N CYS A 42 -4.01 9.68 -2.31
CA CYS A 42 -5.41 10.11 -2.29
C CYS A 42 -6.11 9.89 -0.95
N GLY A 43 -5.48 9.16 -0.03
CA GLY A 43 -6.01 9.05 1.33
C GLY A 43 -7.04 7.97 1.56
N VAL A 44 -7.33 7.12 0.57
CA VAL A 44 -8.29 6.04 0.79
C VAL A 44 -7.65 4.92 1.62
N GLY A 45 -8.49 4.11 2.25
CA GLY A 45 -7.99 3.02 3.09
C GLY A 45 -7.57 1.82 2.27
N LYS A 46 -7.08 0.80 2.99
CA LYS A 46 -6.60 -0.42 2.35
C LYS A 46 -7.68 -1.13 1.55
N ASP A 47 -8.95 -0.88 1.87
CA ASP A 47 -10.07 -1.54 1.18
C ASP A 47 -10.13 -1.18 -0.29
N ASP A 48 -9.55 -0.06 -0.68
CA ASP A 48 -9.57 0.38 -2.08
C ASP A 48 -8.36 -0.09 -2.86
N PHE A 49 -7.60 -1.02 -2.31
CA PHE A 49 -6.44 -1.59 -2.99
C PHE A 49 -6.74 -2.98 -3.49
N SER A 50 -6.23 -3.31 -4.67
CA SER A 50 -6.34 -4.65 -5.25
C SER A 50 -4.96 -5.19 -5.57
N PRO A 51 -4.77 -6.52 -5.46
CA PRO A 51 -3.48 -7.09 -5.82
C PRO A 51 -3.24 -6.94 -7.31
N GLU A 52 -2.02 -6.57 -7.65
CA GLU A 52 -1.59 -6.51 -9.05
C GLU A 52 -1.09 -7.90 -9.42
N GLU A 53 -1.78 -8.55 -10.33
CA GLU A 53 -1.42 -9.90 -10.77
C GLU A 53 -0.59 -9.88 -12.02
#